data_4a8b5f0d45b1dc7cb7ec912e3fa9e5d2
#
_entry.id   4a8b5f0d45b1dc7cb7ec912e3fa9e5d2
#
_cell.length_a   1.000
_cell.length_b   1.000
_cell.length_c   1.000
_cell.angle_alpha   90.00
_cell.angle_beta   90.00
_cell.angle_gamma   90.00
#
_symmetry.space_group_name_H-M   'P 1'
#
loop_
_entity.id
_entity.type
_entity.pdbx_description
1 polymer ?
#
loop_
_entity_poly.entity_id
_entity_poly.type
_entity_poly.pdbx_seq_one_letter_code
_entity_poly.pdbx_strand_id
1 'polypeptide(L)'
;MKKKIIGLCAILILASGCGKIPTLENGQEAIVSFENGEMISVDDFYTKIKDSYGLQTLITMVDKYVLEEEFADYIETAELQAESYIDTFIESYGGEDEFLADLQQQLGYQTIEAYQESLYISMMQSHAIEEYAKNQITDEEIEDYYNNDVIGDIEIAHILITPDVTDDSTDEETEAAEEAAREQIEDIISQLNEAKENGENIEEVFSKLAKEYSEDEDTKDDGGNLGEINYGDFDSEYDELIDAAVNLNDGEYSTEVITTELGYHVIYKIQSLEKDSLEDLEDEIRTTLGTEYINNNSDAGINALQHYRREYGMEIQDDEINKQYSTYIQNLLLQLQSEESNSTTE
;
A
#
# COMPACT_ATOMS: atom_id res chain seq x y z
N MET A 1 -39.69 8.16 -67.12
CA MET A 1 -40.07 8.56 -65.74
C MET A 1 -40.17 7.32 -64.89
N LYS A 2 -39.11 6.99 -64.13
CA LYS A 2 -39.09 5.85 -63.20
C LYS A 2 -39.60 6.35 -61.86
N LYS A 3 -40.76 5.87 -61.40
CA LYS A 3 -41.28 6.14 -60.08
C LYS A 3 -40.45 5.37 -59.04
N LYS A 4 -39.75 6.11 -58.19
CA LYS A 4 -39.12 5.53 -56.97
C LYS A 4 -40.28 5.29 -55.97
N ILE A 5 -40.53 4.06 -55.65
CA ILE A 5 -41.36 3.68 -54.51
C ILE A 5 -40.43 3.83 -53.27
N ILE A 6 -40.69 4.86 -52.50
CA ILE A 6 -40.08 5.06 -51.19
C ILE A 6 -40.88 4.20 -50.21
N GLY A 7 -40.32 3.04 -49.85
CA GLY A 7 -40.84 2.23 -48.77
C GLY A 7 -40.53 2.91 -47.45
N LEU A 8 -41.56 3.45 -46.83
CA LEU A 8 -41.50 4.03 -45.49
C LEU A 8 -41.43 2.86 -44.49
N CYS A 9 -40.22 2.48 -44.06
CA CYS A 9 -40.04 1.58 -42.92
C CYS A 9 -40.41 2.35 -41.64
N ALA A 10 -41.62 2.16 -41.15
CA ALA A 10 -42.05 2.63 -39.85
C ALA A 10 -41.35 1.84 -38.77
N ILE A 11 -40.34 2.46 -38.12
CA ILE A 11 -39.73 1.92 -36.91
C ILE A 11 -40.71 2.16 -35.78
N LEU A 12 -41.42 1.13 -35.36
CA LEU A 12 -42.20 1.14 -34.12
C LEU A 12 -41.23 0.98 -32.93
N ILE A 13 -40.75 2.10 -32.41
CA ILE A 13 -40.05 2.14 -31.13
C ILE A 13 -41.10 1.94 -30.02
N LEU A 14 -41.26 0.72 -29.57
CA LEU A 14 -41.96 0.42 -28.33
C LEU A 14 -40.97 0.78 -27.17
N ALA A 15 -41.05 2.02 -26.74
CA ALA A 15 -40.38 2.48 -25.54
C ALA A 15 -41.00 1.79 -24.31
N SER A 16 -40.40 0.71 -23.84
CA SER A 16 -40.67 0.17 -22.51
C SER A 16 -39.51 -0.66 -21.99
N GLY A 17 -38.74 -0.07 -21.08
CA GLY A 17 -37.90 -0.79 -20.12
C GLY A 17 -36.45 -0.97 -20.55
N CYS A 18 -35.56 -0.59 -19.67
CA CYS A 18 -34.14 -0.96 -19.70
C CYS A 18 -33.96 -2.45 -20.02
N GLY A 19 -33.09 -2.78 -20.99
CA GLY A 19 -32.56 -4.12 -21.18
C GLY A 19 -33.21 -4.97 -22.29
N LYS A 20 -34.08 -4.43 -23.18
CA LYS A 20 -34.56 -5.20 -24.33
C LYS A 20 -33.71 -4.95 -25.56
N ILE A 21 -33.18 -6.03 -26.13
CA ILE A 21 -32.50 -6.02 -27.41
C ILE A 21 -33.46 -5.52 -28.48
N PRO A 22 -33.12 -4.53 -29.30
CA PRO A 22 -33.98 -4.04 -30.38
C PRO A 22 -34.19 -5.11 -31.42
N THR A 23 -35.47 -5.36 -31.79
CA THR A 23 -35.85 -6.36 -32.78
C THR A 23 -36.51 -5.68 -33.98
N LEU A 24 -36.03 -5.96 -35.18
CA LEU A 24 -36.61 -5.45 -36.42
C LEU A 24 -37.92 -6.17 -36.77
N GLU A 25 -38.72 -5.60 -37.71
CA GLU A 25 -39.98 -6.19 -38.15
C GLU A 25 -39.84 -7.61 -38.71
N ASN A 26 -38.66 -7.96 -39.22
CA ASN A 26 -38.34 -9.31 -39.72
C ASN A 26 -37.90 -10.28 -38.62
N GLY A 27 -37.94 -9.87 -37.35
CA GLY A 27 -37.58 -10.70 -36.20
C GLY A 27 -36.08 -10.76 -35.89
N GLN A 28 -35.24 -10.03 -36.63
CA GLN A 28 -33.80 -9.99 -36.39
C GLN A 28 -33.46 -8.97 -35.29
N GLU A 29 -32.55 -9.32 -34.42
CA GLU A 29 -32.00 -8.45 -33.40
C GLU A 29 -30.87 -7.59 -34.01
N ALA A 30 -31.00 -6.28 -33.96
CA ALA A 30 -30.05 -5.36 -34.55
C ALA A 30 -29.84 -4.13 -33.68
N ILE A 31 -28.59 -3.70 -33.54
CA ILE A 31 -28.20 -2.46 -32.86
C ILE A 31 -28.44 -1.26 -33.77
N VAL A 32 -28.14 -1.40 -35.07
CA VAL A 32 -28.28 -0.36 -36.09
C VAL A 32 -28.85 -0.97 -37.37
N SER A 33 -29.77 -0.26 -38.04
CA SER A 33 -30.24 -0.58 -39.39
C SER A 33 -30.07 0.62 -40.32
N PHE A 34 -29.79 0.34 -41.60
CA PHE A 34 -29.58 1.37 -42.63
C PHE A 34 -30.74 1.35 -43.65
N GLU A 35 -30.94 2.48 -44.32
CA GLU A 35 -32.01 2.61 -45.36
C GLU A 35 -31.83 1.63 -46.53
N ASN A 36 -30.63 1.16 -46.81
CA ASN A 36 -30.30 0.19 -47.83
C ASN A 36 -30.61 -1.25 -47.44
N GLY A 37 -31.08 -1.49 -46.19
CA GLY A 37 -31.41 -2.80 -45.65
C GLY A 37 -30.23 -3.52 -44.97
N GLU A 38 -29.06 -2.93 -44.96
CA GLU A 38 -27.94 -3.43 -44.15
C GLU A 38 -28.19 -3.16 -42.68
N MET A 39 -27.53 -3.92 -41.80
CA MET A 39 -27.63 -3.74 -40.35
C MET A 39 -26.32 -4.16 -39.66
N ILE A 40 -26.17 -3.67 -38.43
CA ILE A 40 -25.20 -4.20 -37.45
C ILE A 40 -26.05 -5.05 -36.49
N SER A 41 -25.84 -6.36 -36.53
CA SER A 41 -26.57 -7.30 -35.66
C SER A 41 -26.04 -7.20 -34.21
N VAL A 42 -26.84 -7.72 -33.27
CA VAL A 42 -26.40 -7.86 -31.87
C VAL A 42 -25.20 -8.80 -31.79
N ASP A 43 -25.21 -9.88 -32.56
CA ASP A 43 -24.12 -10.86 -32.58
C ASP A 43 -22.80 -10.26 -33.10
N ASP A 44 -22.84 -9.45 -34.18
CA ASP A 44 -21.64 -8.77 -34.69
C ASP A 44 -21.10 -7.79 -33.68
N PHE A 45 -21.97 -7.04 -33.02
CA PHE A 45 -21.59 -6.06 -32.00
C PHE A 45 -21.04 -6.76 -30.76
N TYR A 46 -21.72 -7.84 -30.29
CA TYR A 46 -21.22 -8.65 -29.16
C TYR A 46 -19.84 -9.24 -29.46
N THR A 47 -19.66 -9.85 -30.64
CA THR A 47 -18.38 -10.42 -31.05
C THR A 47 -17.30 -9.36 -31.02
N LYS A 48 -17.56 -8.14 -31.51
CA LYS A 48 -16.59 -7.07 -31.52
C LYS A 48 -16.22 -6.58 -30.12
N ILE A 49 -17.19 -6.50 -29.19
CA ILE A 49 -16.95 -6.16 -27.80
C ILE A 49 -16.17 -7.28 -27.11
N LYS A 50 -16.56 -8.53 -27.33
CA LYS A 50 -15.87 -9.71 -26.78
C LYS A 50 -14.41 -9.75 -27.21
N ASP A 51 -14.11 -9.51 -28.49
CA ASP A 51 -12.73 -9.49 -29.00
C ASP A 51 -11.86 -8.38 -28.38
N SER A 52 -12.47 -7.25 -28.06
CA SER A 52 -11.73 -6.06 -27.59
C SER A 52 -11.63 -5.98 -26.06
N TYR A 53 -12.67 -6.39 -25.36
CA TYR A 53 -12.83 -6.16 -23.90
C TYR A 53 -13.27 -7.41 -23.12
N GLY A 54 -13.60 -8.51 -23.80
CA GLY A 54 -14.26 -9.66 -23.21
C GLY A 54 -13.47 -10.30 -22.08
N LEU A 55 -12.16 -10.48 -22.26
CA LEU A 55 -11.31 -11.09 -21.24
C LEU A 55 -11.25 -10.23 -19.97
N GLN A 56 -10.97 -8.95 -20.11
CA GLN A 56 -10.83 -8.06 -18.94
C GLN A 56 -12.17 -7.93 -18.20
N THR A 57 -13.26 -7.78 -18.94
CA THR A 57 -14.60 -7.71 -18.33
C THR A 57 -14.94 -9.02 -17.60
N LEU A 58 -14.62 -10.18 -18.19
CA LEU A 58 -14.86 -11.47 -17.55
C LEU A 58 -14.05 -11.61 -16.26
N ILE A 59 -12.75 -11.27 -16.26
CA ILE A 59 -11.89 -11.32 -15.07
C ILE A 59 -12.51 -10.47 -13.97
N THR A 60 -12.88 -9.22 -14.26
CA THR A 60 -13.49 -8.31 -13.30
C THR A 60 -14.79 -8.89 -12.71
N MET A 61 -15.65 -9.47 -13.53
CA MET A 61 -16.90 -10.10 -13.07
C MET A 61 -16.66 -11.34 -12.22
N VAL A 62 -15.66 -12.15 -12.58
CA VAL A 62 -15.29 -13.35 -11.82
C VAL A 62 -14.71 -12.95 -10.47
N ASP A 63 -13.79 -12.01 -10.46
CA ASP A 63 -13.17 -11.55 -9.22
C ASP A 63 -14.20 -10.93 -8.27
N LYS A 64 -15.09 -10.09 -8.79
CA LYS A 64 -16.19 -9.55 -8.00
C LYS A 64 -17.00 -10.68 -7.36
N TYR A 65 -17.46 -11.65 -8.14
CA TYR A 65 -18.26 -12.77 -7.63
C TYR A 65 -17.49 -13.60 -6.57
N VAL A 66 -16.27 -14.01 -6.90
CA VAL A 66 -15.47 -14.88 -6.05
C VAL A 66 -15.10 -14.20 -4.74
N LEU A 67 -14.65 -12.93 -4.83
CA LEU A 67 -14.14 -12.22 -3.66
C LEU A 67 -15.28 -11.71 -2.76
N GLU A 68 -16.46 -11.37 -3.31
CA GLU A 68 -17.64 -11.05 -2.49
C GLU A 68 -18.16 -12.28 -1.72
N GLU A 69 -18.07 -13.49 -2.29
CA GLU A 69 -18.45 -14.71 -1.58
C GLU A 69 -17.40 -15.12 -0.53
N GLU A 70 -16.12 -14.95 -0.82
CA GLU A 70 -15.03 -15.32 0.11
C GLU A 70 -14.89 -14.33 1.25
N PHE A 71 -14.95 -13.04 0.97
CA PHE A 71 -14.71 -11.96 1.91
C PHE A 71 -15.96 -11.12 2.18
N ALA A 72 -17.09 -11.78 2.45
CA ALA A 72 -18.37 -11.12 2.65
C ALA A 72 -18.34 -10.06 3.79
N ASP A 73 -17.54 -10.29 4.82
CA ASP A 73 -17.38 -9.39 5.95
C ASP A 73 -16.57 -8.11 5.62
N TYR A 74 -15.79 -8.13 4.52
CA TYR A 74 -14.99 -6.99 4.07
C TYR A 74 -15.70 -6.08 3.08
N ILE A 75 -16.83 -6.50 2.50
CA ILE A 75 -17.58 -5.78 1.45
C ILE A 75 -17.88 -4.33 1.89
N GLU A 76 -18.49 -4.14 3.07
CA GLU A 76 -18.85 -2.82 3.57
C GLU A 76 -17.63 -1.90 3.72
N THR A 77 -16.52 -2.45 4.18
CA THR A 77 -15.25 -1.71 4.31
C THR A 77 -14.75 -1.27 2.94
N ALA A 78 -14.71 -2.15 1.96
CA ALA A 78 -14.27 -1.84 0.60
C ALA A 78 -15.18 -0.81 -0.10
N GLU A 79 -16.51 -0.90 0.09
CA GLU A 79 -17.47 0.08 -0.43
C GLU A 79 -17.23 1.48 0.16
N LEU A 80 -17.09 1.58 1.50
CA LEU A 80 -16.84 2.85 2.19
C LEU A 80 -15.48 3.46 1.80
N GLN A 81 -14.45 2.65 1.64
CA GLN A 81 -13.15 3.12 1.18
C GLN A 81 -13.23 3.65 -0.25
N ALA A 82 -13.89 2.91 -1.18
CA ALA A 82 -14.07 3.36 -2.55
C ALA A 82 -14.84 4.69 -2.62
N GLU A 83 -15.89 4.86 -1.83
CA GLU A 83 -16.66 6.10 -1.73
C GLU A 83 -15.78 7.26 -1.23
N SER A 84 -15.01 7.04 -0.17
CA SER A 84 -14.10 8.05 0.40
C SER A 84 -13.03 8.51 -0.59
N TYR A 85 -12.47 7.60 -1.39
CA TYR A 85 -11.53 7.96 -2.45
C TYR A 85 -12.19 8.81 -3.53
N ILE A 86 -13.40 8.46 -3.95
CA ILE A 86 -14.17 9.24 -4.94
C ILE A 86 -14.43 10.66 -4.42
N ASP A 87 -14.88 10.80 -3.18
CA ASP A 87 -15.13 12.10 -2.56
C ASP A 87 -13.87 12.97 -2.51
N THR A 88 -12.74 12.38 -2.14
CA THR A 88 -11.42 13.03 -2.10
C THR A 88 -11.00 13.51 -3.49
N PHE A 89 -11.19 12.68 -4.53
CA PHE A 89 -10.87 13.06 -5.90
C PHE A 89 -11.79 14.18 -6.39
N ILE A 90 -13.10 14.09 -6.17
CA ILE A 90 -14.06 15.16 -6.53
C ILE A 90 -13.64 16.49 -5.90
N GLU A 91 -13.26 16.48 -4.62
CA GLU A 91 -12.80 17.69 -3.93
C GLU A 91 -11.48 18.22 -4.53
N SER A 92 -10.51 17.35 -4.80
CA SER A 92 -9.20 17.72 -5.35
C SER A 92 -9.27 18.26 -6.78
N TYR A 93 -10.21 17.77 -7.59
CA TYR A 93 -10.45 18.25 -8.95
C TYR A 93 -11.35 19.50 -9.02
N GLY A 94 -11.96 19.90 -7.90
CA GLY A 94 -12.83 21.08 -7.81
C GLY A 94 -14.28 20.83 -8.18
N GLY A 95 -14.71 19.59 -8.33
CA GLY A 95 -16.09 19.17 -8.55
C GLY A 95 -16.26 17.94 -9.42
N GLU A 96 -17.48 17.38 -9.41
CA GLU A 96 -17.83 16.16 -10.16
C GLU A 96 -17.64 16.29 -11.67
N ASP A 97 -17.98 17.45 -12.25
CA ASP A 97 -17.91 17.67 -13.70
C ASP A 97 -16.45 17.68 -14.18
N GLU A 98 -15.54 18.30 -13.43
CA GLU A 98 -14.11 18.35 -13.70
C GLU A 98 -13.47 16.99 -13.54
N PHE A 99 -13.80 16.29 -12.45
CA PHE A 99 -13.33 14.93 -12.21
C PHE A 99 -13.81 13.95 -13.30
N LEU A 100 -15.11 13.97 -13.67
CA LEU A 100 -15.64 13.13 -14.73
C LEU A 100 -14.97 13.41 -16.08
N ALA A 101 -14.68 14.67 -16.39
CA ALA A 101 -13.99 15.03 -17.63
C ALA A 101 -12.58 14.43 -17.69
N ASP A 102 -11.85 14.43 -16.56
CA ASP A 102 -10.53 13.80 -16.46
C ASP A 102 -10.62 12.28 -16.57
N LEU A 103 -11.55 11.63 -15.86
CA LEU A 103 -11.81 10.19 -15.95
C LEU A 103 -12.07 9.75 -17.41
N GLN A 104 -12.85 10.51 -18.15
CA GLN A 104 -13.16 10.21 -19.56
C GLN A 104 -11.94 10.38 -20.46
N GLN A 105 -11.11 11.38 -20.19
CA GLN A 105 -9.97 11.71 -21.03
C GLN A 105 -8.75 10.83 -20.75
N GLN A 106 -8.45 10.56 -19.47
CA GLN A 106 -7.23 9.89 -19.05
C GLN A 106 -7.42 8.39 -18.87
N LEU A 107 -8.55 7.97 -18.29
CA LEU A 107 -8.78 6.58 -17.91
C LEU A 107 -9.88 5.87 -18.73
N GLY A 108 -10.66 6.63 -19.51
CA GLY A 108 -11.70 6.11 -20.40
C GLY A 108 -13.00 5.71 -19.71
N TYR A 109 -13.15 5.94 -18.40
CA TYR A 109 -14.42 5.69 -17.71
C TYR A 109 -15.47 6.69 -18.13
N GLN A 110 -16.69 6.22 -18.36
CA GLN A 110 -17.79 7.09 -18.82
C GLN A 110 -18.59 7.70 -17.67
N THR A 111 -18.51 7.14 -16.48
CA THR A 111 -19.20 7.61 -15.26
C THR A 111 -18.32 7.43 -14.04
N ILE A 112 -18.57 8.22 -12.98
CA ILE A 112 -17.90 8.13 -11.71
C ILE A 112 -18.19 6.79 -11.03
N GLU A 113 -19.44 6.30 -11.14
CA GLU A 113 -19.86 5.02 -10.57
C GLU A 113 -19.07 3.84 -11.16
N ALA A 114 -18.78 3.88 -12.47
CA ALA A 114 -17.97 2.82 -13.11
C ALA A 114 -16.53 2.83 -12.61
N TYR A 115 -15.99 4.00 -12.30
CA TYR A 115 -14.67 4.12 -11.68
C TYR A 115 -14.69 3.69 -10.22
N GLN A 116 -15.71 4.09 -9.46
CA GLN A 116 -15.90 3.64 -8.08
C GLN A 116 -16.01 2.11 -7.99
N GLU A 117 -16.75 1.47 -8.90
CA GLU A 117 -16.81 -0.01 -8.96
C GLU A 117 -15.42 -0.62 -9.22
N SER A 118 -14.60 0.00 -10.06
CA SER A 118 -13.23 -0.49 -10.30
C SER A 118 -12.32 -0.34 -9.07
N LEU A 119 -12.46 0.75 -8.31
CA LEU A 119 -11.76 0.93 -7.03
C LEU A 119 -12.21 -0.12 -6.01
N TYR A 120 -13.51 -0.32 -5.84
CA TYR A 120 -14.06 -1.35 -4.98
C TYR A 120 -13.47 -2.73 -5.27
N ILE A 121 -13.46 -3.15 -6.55
CA ILE A 121 -12.90 -4.44 -6.94
C ILE A 121 -11.40 -4.50 -6.67
N SER A 122 -10.67 -3.40 -6.89
CA SER A 122 -9.24 -3.32 -6.57
C SER A 122 -8.98 -3.50 -5.08
N MET A 123 -9.81 -2.92 -4.21
CA MET A 123 -9.72 -3.10 -2.76
C MET A 123 -9.99 -4.54 -2.34
N MET A 124 -11.02 -5.16 -2.91
CA MET A 124 -11.31 -6.59 -2.69
C MET A 124 -10.14 -7.48 -3.14
N GLN A 125 -9.50 -7.15 -4.28
CA GLN A 125 -8.33 -7.89 -4.76
C GLN A 125 -7.12 -7.70 -3.83
N SER A 126 -6.86 -6.48 -3.36
CA SER A 126 -5.75 -6.20 -2.41
C SER A 126 -5.95 -6.98 -1.12
N HIS A 127 -7.15 -6.93 -0.54
CA HIS A 127 -7.48 -7.70 0.66
C HIS A 127 -7.29 -9.22 0.44
N ALA A 128 -7.72 -9.74 -0.70
CA ALA A 128 -7.52 -11.16 -1.03
C ALA A 128 -6.03 -11.54 -1.14
N ILE A 129 -5.20 -10.65 -1.66
CA ILE A 129 -3.75 -10.86 -1.76
C ILE A 129 -3.12 -10.87 -0.37
N GLU A 130 -3.51 -9.96 0.51
CA GLU A 130 -3.06 -9.89 1.90
C GLU A 130 -3.45 -11.16 2.67
N GLU A 131 -4.72 -11.57 2.60
CA GLU A 131 -5.18 -12.78 3.28
C GLU A 131 -4.53 -14.06 2.71
N TYR A 132 -4.33 -14.13 1.39
CA TYR A 132 -3.57 -15.22 0.79
C TYR A 132 -2.14 -15.26 1.33
N ALA A 133 -1.46 -14.13 1.41
CA ALA A 133 -0.09 -14.03 1.92
C ALA A 133 0.00 -14.45 3.39
N LYS A 134 -0.89 -13.96 4.25
CA LYS A 134 -1.00 -14.38 5.66
C LYS A 134 -1.16 -15.90 5.80
N ASN A 135 -1.91 -16.52 4.91
CA ASN A 135 -2.11 -17.97 4.90
C ASN A 135 -0.89 -18.77 4.38
N GLN A 136 0.12 -18.11 3.80
CA GLN A 136 1.39 -18.77 3.48
C GLN A 136 2.33 -18.84 4.69
N ILE A 137 2.13 -18.01 5.71
CA ILE A 137 3.00 -17.91 6.88
C ILE A 137 2.72 -19.06 7.84
N THR A 138 3.76 -19.80 8.19
CA THR A 138 3.70 -20.94 9.09
C THR A 138 3.81 -20.53 10.56
N ASP A 139 3.32 -21.36 11.47
CA ASP A 139 3.44 -21.12 12.91
C ASP A 139 4.92 -21.08 13.36
N GLU A 140 5.82 -21.83 12.68
CA GLU A 140 7.27 -21.82 12.95
C GLU A 140 7.88 -20.45 12.61
N GLU A 141 7.49 -19.84 11.48
CA GLU A 141 7.95 -18.49 11.10
C GLU A 141 7.45 -17.42 12.09
N ILE A 142 6.23 -17.56 12.60
CA ILE A 142 5.68 -16.67 13.62
C ILE A 142 6.45 -16.81 14.94
N GLU A 143 6.71 -18.05 15.40
CA GLU A 143 7.51 -18.28 16.60
C GLU A 143 8.94 -17.75 16.45
N ASP A 144 9.55 -17.95 15.29
CA ASP A 144 10.91 -17.47 15.01
C ASP A 144 10.97 -15.94 15.00
N TYR A 145 10.02 -15.26 14.34
CA TYR A 145 9.92 -13.81 14.33
C TYR A 145 9.69 -13.26 15.75
N TYR A 146 8.73 -13.85 16.49
CA TYR A 146 8.47 -13.45 17.86
C TYR A 146 9.72 -13.57 18.76
N ASN A 147 10.50 -14.62 18.62
CA ASN A 147 11.65 -14.84 19.47
C ASN A 147 12.84 -13.95 19.14
N ASN A 148 13.04 -13.62 17.87
CA ASN A 148 14.26 -12.98 17.38
C ASN A 148 14.08 -11.49 17.06
N ASP A 149 12.88 -11.08 16.60
CA ASP A 149 12.64 -9.75 16.04
C ASP A 149 11.69 -8.90 16.91
N VAL A 150 10.77 -9.52 17.65
CA VAL A 150 9.89 -8.79 18.57
C VAL A 150 10.64 -8.46 19.85
N ILE A 151 10.62 -7.17 20.20
CA ILE A 151 11.11 -6.66 21.50
C ILE A 151 9.93 -6.18 22.35
N GLY A 152 10.12 -6.04 23.65
CA GLY A 152 9.21 -5.25 24.50
C GLY A 152 9.54 -3.77 24.36
N ASP A 153 8.59 -2.91 24.73
CA ASP A 153 8.85 -1.48 24.73
C ASP A 153 10.09 -1.12 25.56
N ILE A 154 10.81 -0.12 25.13
CA ILE A 154 12.01 0.37 25.79
C ILE A 154 11.77 1.81 26.20
N GLU A 155 11.93 2.12 27.47
CA GLU A 155 11.94 3.51 27.93
C GLU A 155 13.33 4.09 27.81
N ILE A 156 13.48 5.14 26.99
CA ILE A 156 14.75 5.82 26.76
C ILE A 156 14.66 7.32 26.96
N ALA A 157 15.80 7.92 27.27
CA ALA A 157 16.03 9.34 27.13
C ALA A 157 17.13 9.61 26.11
N HIS A 158 17.07 10.73 25.39
CA HIS A 158 18.09 11.14 24.44
C HIS A 158 18.56 12.58 24.65
N ILE A 159 19.71 12.88 24.09
CA ILE A 159 20.23 14.24 23.90
C ILE A 159 20.50 14.37 22.41
N LEU A 160 19.89 15.35 21.77
CA LEU A 160 20.07 15.66 20.35
C LEU A 160 20.91 16.92 20.19
N ILE A 161 21.92 16.89 19.31
CA ILE A 161 22.64 18.04 18.78
C ILE A 161 22.48 18.06 17.27
N THR A 162 21.85 19.10 16.76
CA THR A 162 21.58 19.28 15.32
C THR A 162 22.67 20.14 14.70
N PRO A 163 23.27 19.77 13.55
CA PRO A 163 24.19 20.64 12.82
C PRO A 163 23.52 21.97 12.42
N ASP A 164 24.16 23.11 12.67
CA ASP A 164 23.64 24.44 12.30
C ASP A 164 23.83 24.69 10.79
N VAL A 165 22.98 24.05 9.98
CA VAL A 165 23.01 24.08 8.51
C VAL A 165 21.73 24.74 7.98
N THR A 166 21.88 25.54 6.93
CA THR A 166 20.77 26.19 6.23
C THR A 166 20.79 25.84 4.74
N ASP A 167 19.70 26.07 4.02
CA ASP A 167 19.61 25.83 2.58
C ASP A 167 20.67 26.60 1.76
N ASP A 168 21.24 27.66 2.32
CA ASP A 168 22.28 28.49 1.69
C ASP A 168 23.70 28.08 2.09
N SER A 169 23.87 27.06 2.96
CA SER A 169 25.17 26.58 3.43
C SER A 169 25.97 25.95 2.27
N THR A 170 27.26 26.23 2.22
CA THR A 170 28.17 25.54 1.31
C THR A 170 28.60 24.19 1.87
N ASP A 171 29.08 23.28 1.02
CA ASP A 171 29.58 21.95 1.45
C ASP A 171 30.61 22.05 2.59
N GLU A 172 31.52 23.06 2.55
CA GLU A 172 32.55 23.29 3.59
C GLU A 172 31.92 23.80 4.91
N GLU A 173 30.86 24.62 4.84
CA GLU A 173 30.13 25.09 6.03
C GLU A 173 29.30 23.96 6.62
N THR A 174 28.69 23.11 5.81
CA THR A 174 27.95 21.91 6.24
C THR A 174 28.88 20.95 6.97
N GLU A 175 30.03 20.57 6.36
CA GLU A 175 31.01 19.67 6.98
C GLU A 175 31.53 20.23 8.31
N ALA A 176 31.76 21.54 8.40
CA ALA A 176 32.22 22.18 9.63
C ALA A 176 31.13 22.20 10.72
N ALA A 177 29.84 22.36 10.35
CA ALA A 177 28.73 22.33 11.29
C ALA A 177 28.49 20.91 11.81
N GLU A 178 28.58 19.91 10.96
CA GLU A 178 28.49 18.49 11.33
C GLU A 178 29.62 18.08 12.28
N GLU A 179 30.86 18.49 12.00
CA GLU A 179 32.01 18.23 12.88
C GLU A 179 31.78 18.87 14.25
N ALA A 180 31.33 20.14 14.29
CA ALA A 180 31.07 20.86 15.54
C ALA A 180 29.97 20.21 16.39
N ALA A 181 28.87 19.78 15.77
CA ALA A 181 27.79 19.09 16.45
C ALA A 181 28.25 17.73 16.98
N ARG A 182 29.04 16.99 16.20
CA ARG A 182 29.62 15.71 16.62
C ARG A 182 30.62 15.89 17.80
N GLU A 183 31.50 16.89 17.75
CA GLU A 183 32.41 17.19 18.87
C GLU A 183 31.63 17.52 20.15
N GLN A 184 30.49 18.24 20.02
CA GLN A 184 29.66 18.59 21.17
C GLN A 184 29.03 17.36 21.82
N ILE A 185 28.51 16.41 21.03
CA ILE A 185 27.92 15.16 21.57
C ILE A 185 29.03 14.27 22.19
N GLU A 186 30.22 14.22 21.60
CA GLU A 186 31.37 13.49 22.14
C GLU A 186 31.83 14.10 23.52
N ASP A 187 31.75 15.42 23.66
CA ASP A 187 32.01 16.10 24.94
C ASP A 187 30.95 15.71 25.99
N ILE A 188 29.67 15.58 25.60
CA ILE A 188 28.61 15.16 26.51
C ILE A 188 28.84 13.70 26.95
N ILE A 189 29.19 12.80 26.01
CA ILE A 189 29.56 11.41 26.34
C ILE A 189 30.76 11.37 27.30
N SER A 190 31.75 12.25 27.10
CA SER A 190 32.92 12.37 28.00
C SER A 190 32.52 12.78 29.42
N GLN A 191 31.56 13.70 29.55
CA GLN A 191 31.04 14.10 30.87
C GLN A 191 30.28 12.96 31.55
N LEU A 192 29.50 12.17 30.80
CA LEU A 192 28.84 10.98 31.34
C LEU A 192 29.84 9.92 31.79
N ASN A 193 30.92 9.72 31.05
CA ASN A 193 31.99 8.79 31.41
C ASN A 193 32.68 9.24 32.71
N GLU A 194 33.00 10.55 32.88
CA GLU A 194 33.60 11.11 34.08
C GLU A 194 32.67 10.95 35.30
N ALA A 195 31.37 11.22 35.13
CA ALA A 195 30.36 11.04 36.17
C ALA A 195 30.26 9.56 36.60
N LYS A 196 30.31 8.62 35.65
CA LYS A 196 30.32 7.18 35.92
C LYS A 196 31.56 6.75 36.72
N GLU A 197 32.74 7.24 36.35
CA GLU A 197 33.99 7.00 37.08
C GLU A 197 33.95 7.56 38.51
N ASN A 198 33.31 8.71 38.71
CA ASN A 198 33.11 9.34 40.01
C ASN A 198 32.04 8.64 40.86
N GLY A 199 31.27 7.71 40.31
CA GLY A 199 30.17 7.01 40.98
C GLY A 199 28.93 7.87 41.19
N GLU A 200 28.72 8.86 40.33
CA GLU A 200 27.51 9.70 40.33
C GLU A 200 26.30 8.94 39.78
N ASN A 201 25.10 9.45 40.07
CA ASN A 201 23.87 8.89 39.49
C ASN A 201 23.78 9.32 38.03
N ILE A 202 23.94 8.35 37.10
CA ILE A 202 24.01 8.64 35.67
C ILE A 202 22.68 9.17 35.16
N GLU A 203 21.54 8.66 35.62
CA GLU A 203 20.21 9.16 35.24
C GLU A 203 20.05 10.66 35.57
N GLU A 204 20.45 11.07 36.78
CA GLU A 204 20.39 12.49 37.20
C GLU A 204 21.36 13.35 36.37
N VAL A 205 22.56 12.83 36.07
CA VAL A 205 23.55 13.55 35.25
C VAL A 205 23.06 13.67 33.81
N PHE A 206 22.54 12.59 33.23
CA PHE A 206 22.01 12.59 31.89
C PHE A 206 20.86 13.60 31.73
N SER A 207 19.85 13.52 32.64
CA SER A 207 18.73 14.45 32.67
C SER A 207 19.16 15.92 32.77
N LYS A 208 20.21 16.18 33.53
CA LYS A 208 20.79 17.55 33.63
C LYS A 208 21.45 17.98 32.34
N LEU A 209 22.25 17.12 31.71
CA LEU A 209 22.90 17.40 30.42
C LEU A 209 21.89 17.59 29.31
N ALA A 210 20.82 16.79 29.29
CA ALA A 210 19.71 16.95 28.33
C ALA A 210 19.08 18.34 28.46
N LYS A 211 18.74 18.78 29.67
CA LYS A 211 18.18 20.13 29.90
C LYS A 211 19.14 21.26 29.53
N GLU A 212 20.46 21.04 29.60
CA GLU A 212 21.47 22.05 29.32
C GLU A 212 21.82 22.11 27.84
N TYR A 213 21.91 20.96 27.16
CA TYR A 213 22.52 20.87 25.83
C TYR A 213 21.57 20.36 24.74
N SER A 214 20.51 19.58 25.06
CA SER A 214 19.64 19.01 24.02
C SER A 214 18.95 20.11 23.22
N GLU A 215 18.93 19.93 21.91
CA GLU A 215 18.22 20.79 20.97
C GLU A 215 16.84 20.24 20.61
N ASP A 216 16.47 19.07 21.15
CA ASP A 216 15.10 18.56 21.08
C ASP A 216 14.21 19.32 22.07
N GLU A 217 13.43 20.26 21.54
CA GLU A 217 12.54 21.13 22.32
C GLU A 217 11.39 20.37 22.99
N ASP A 218 11.02 19.19 22.48
CA ASP A 218 9.89 18.42 22.98
C ASP A 218 10.25 17.63 24.24
N THR A 219 11.49 17.15 24.36
CA THR A 219 11.91 16.28 25.47
C THR A 219 12.94 16.89 26.42
N LYS A 220 13.69 17.92 26.00
CA LYS A 220 14.80 18.48 26.79
C LYS A 220 14.40 18.92 28.21
N ASP A 221 13.24 19.55 28.37
CA ASP A 221 12.76 20.03 29.68
C ASP A 221 12.37 18.89 30.63
N ASP A 222 12.08 17.69 30.06
CA ASP A 222 11.83 16.45 30.80
C ASP A 222 13.09 15.55 30.89
N GLY A 223 14.27 16.13 30.66
CA GLY A 223 15.55 15.41 30.77
C GLY A 223 15.84 14.49 29.59
N GLY A 224 15.23 14.77 28.45
CA GLY A 224 15.38 14.03 27.21
C GLY A 224 14.50 12.76 27.13
N ASN A 225 13.54 12.57 28.05
CA ASN A 225 12.71 11.35 28.09
C ASN A 225 11.77 11.27 26.88
N LEU A 226 11.95 10.25 26.04
CA LEU A 226 11.08 9.93 24.91
C LEU A 226 9.87 9.06 25.33
N GLY A 227 9.88 8.54 26.57
CA GLY A 227 8.89 7.58 27.04
C GLY A 227 9.17 6.15 26.61
N GLU A 228 8.12 5.34 26.64
CA GLU A 228 8.14 3.97 26.17
C GLU A 228 8.01 3.99 24.65
N ILE A 229 8.95 3.35 23.96
CA ILE A 229 9.03 3.33 22.50
C ILE A 229 9.29 1.92 21.97
N ASN A 230 8.82 1.66 20.77
CA ASN A 230 9.09 0.43 20.01
C ASN A 230 9.25 0.78 18.52
N TYR A 231 9.69 -0.18 17.72
CA TYR A 231 9.71 -0.02 16.26
C TYR A 231 8.33 0.32 15.71
N GLY A 232 8.26 1.32 14.85
CA GLY A 232 7.02 1.79 14.24
C GLY A 232 6.21 2.83 15.03
N ASP A 233 6.62 3.19 16.25
CA ASP A 233 5.96 4.24 17.04
C ASP A 233 6.26 5.65 16.51
N PHE A 234 7.42 5.79 15.88
CA PHE A 234 7.89 7.03 15.25
C PHE A 234 8.22 6.77 13.77
N ASP A 235 8.51 7.86 13.06
CA ASP A 235 9.09 7.77 11.72
C ASP A 235 10.45 7.04 11.80
N SER A 236 10.84 6.35 10.72
CA SER A 236 12.05 5.51 10.64
C SER A 236 13.36 6.21 11.04
N GLU A 237 13.36 7.54 11.18
CA GLU A 237 14.49 8.34 11.68
C GLU A 237 14.85 8.06 13.15
N TYR A 238 13.96 7.38 13.90
CA TYR A 238 14.21 6.97 15.28
C TYR A 238 14.65 5.50 15.42
N ASP A 239 14.62 4.71 14.35
CA ASP A 239 14.97 3.29 14.38
C ASP A 239 16.42 3.08 14.86
N GLU A 240 17.36 3.97 14.47
CA GLU A 240 18.75 3.91 14.94
C GLU A 240 18.89 4.11 16.45
N LEU A 241 17.97 4.87 17.07
CA LEU A 241 17.97 5.04 18.53
C LEU A 241 17.48 3.77 19.21
N ILE A 242 16.47 3.10 18.65
CA ILE A 242 15.93 1.83 19.15
C ILE A 242 16.98 0.74 18.99
N ASP A 243 17.62 0.62 17.81
CA ASP A 243 18.73 -0.32 17.56
C ASP A 243 19.87 -0.18 18.57
N ALA A 244 20.24 1.05 18.89
CA ALA A 244 21.27 1.32 19.90
C ALA A 244 20.77 0.96 21.30
N ALA A 245 19.50 1.25 21.63
CA ALA A 245 18.92 0.98 22.94
C ALA A 245 18.75 -0.51 23.22
N VAL A 246 18.38 -1.32 22.21
CA VAL A 246 18.25 -2.78 22.33
C VAL A 246 19.53 -3.41 22.89
N ASN A 247 20.69 -2.90 22.48
CA ASN A 247 21.99 -3.42 22.87
C ASN A 247 22.51 -2.90 24.22
N LEU A 248 21.82 -1.96 24.86
CA LEU A 248 22.19 -1.44 26.19
C LEU A 248 21.47 -2.24 27.29
N ASN A 249 22.09 -2.36 28.47
CA ASN A 249 21.39 -2.79 29.68
C ASN A 249 20.63 -1.60 30.30
N ASP A 250 19.60 -1.89 31.09
CA ASP A 250 18.87 -0.86 31.82
C ASP A 250 19.82 -0.05 32.73
N GLY A 251 19.71 1.26 32.67
CA GLY A 251 20.59 2.19 33.37
C GLY A 251 21.92 2.47 32.67
N GLU A 252 22.13 2.03 31.45
CA GLU A 252 23.30 2.32 30.61
C GLU A 252 22.99 3.39 29.54
N TYR A 253 24.03 4.06 29.08
CA TYR A 253 23.99 5.04 27.99
C TYR A 253 24.91 4.62 26.85
N SER A 254 24.63 5.11 25.63
CA SER A 254 25.47 4.87 24.47
C SER A 254 26.84 5.56 24.64
N THR A 255 27.89 4.78 24.45
CA THR A 255 29.28 5.30 24.51
C THR A 255 29.80 5.76 23.15
N GLU A 256 29.03 5.48 22.10
CA GLU A 256 29.29 5.94 20.73
C GLU A 256 28.18 6.91 20.33
N VAL A 257 28.52 7.83 19.44
CA VAL A 257 27.57 8.79 18.85
C VAL A 257 26.63 8.05 17.93
N ILE A 258 25.33 8.25 18.09
CA ILE A 258 24.30 7.74 17.19
C ILE A 258 23.97 8.86 16.20
N THR A 259 23.91 8.54 14.91
CA THR A 259 23.61 9.51 13.84
C THR A 259 22.27 9.15 13.23
N THR A 260 21.38 10.14 13.16
CA THR A 260 20.07 10.06 12.45
C THR A 260 19.98 11.22 11.46
N GLU A 261 18.88 11.29 10.71
CA GLU A 261 18.61 12.44 9.85
C GLU A 261 18.42 13.74 10.63
N LEU A 262 18.05 13.68 11.93
CA LEU A 262 17.90 14.84 12.81
C LEU A 262 19.22 15.41 13.30
N GLY A 263 20.28 14.60 13.37
CA GLY A 263 21.58 14.99 13.88
C GLY A 263 22.28 13.89 14.67
N TYR A 264 22.99 14.31 15.72
CA TYR A 264 23.81 13.44 16.56
C TYR A 264 23.19 13.25 17.93
N HIS A 265 23.14 11.99 18.38
CA HIS A 265 22.49 11.62 19.62
C HIS A 265 23.44 10.87 20.58
N VAL A 266 23.13 10.97 21.86
CA VAL A 266 23.47 10.01 22.89
C VAL A 266 22.17 9.61 23.58
N ILE A 267 22.00 8.32 23.86
CA ILE A 267 20.81 7.79 24.53
C ILE A 267 21.18 7.22 25.90
N TYR A 268 20.18 7.22 26.78
CA TYR A 268 20.22 6.53 28.07
C TYR A 268 19.02 5.60 28.14
N LYS A 269 19.27 4.31 28.34
CA LYS A 269 18.20 3.32 28.52
C LYS A 269 17.74 3.33 29.96
N ILE A 270 16.49 3.75 30.16
CA ILE A 270 15.87 3.79 31.48
C ILE A 270 15.50 2.37 31.91
N GLN A 271 14.71 1.70 31.09
CA GLN A 271 14.29 0.31 31.34
C GLN A 271 13.84 -0.38 30.06
N SER A 272 13.83 -1.71 30.11
CA SER A 272 13.13 -2.57 29.14
C SER A 272 11.85 -3.08 29.77
N LEU A 273 10.77 -3.06 29.01
CA LEU A 273 9.50 -3.66 29.42
C LEU A 273 9.39 -5.10 28.89
N GLU A 274 8.53 -5.89 29.50
CA GLU A 274 8.27 -7.26 29.05
C GLU A 274 7.41 -7.18 27.77
N LYS A 275 7.84 -7.88 26.71
CA LYS A 275 7.05 -7.92 25.47
C LYS A 275 5.74 -8.66 25.66
N ASP A 276 4.73 -8.27 24.92
CA ASP A 276 3.44 -8.92 24.90
C ASP A 276 3.55 -10.41 24.53
N SER A 277 2.54 -11.19 24.89
CA SER A 277 2.58 -12.63 24.62
C SER A 277 2.45 -12.91 23.12
N LEU A 278 3.01 -14.05 22.68
CA LEU A 278 2.84 -14.49 21.29
C LEU A 278 1.35 -14.58 20.88
N GLU A 279 0.47 -14.99 21.82
CA GLU A 279 -0.97 -15.10 21.56
C GLU A 279 -1.59 -13.72 21.25
N ASP A 280 -1.10 -12.65 21.90
CA ASP A 280 -1.59 -11.28 21.68
C ASP A 280 -1.03 -10.66 20.39
N LEU A 281 0.18 -11.03 19.98
CA LEU A 281 0.89 -10.48 18.82
C LEU A 281 0.78 -11.33 17.54
N GLU A 282 0.17 -12.52 17.60
CA GLU A 282 0.16 -13.47 16.48
C GLU A 282 -0.40 -12.85 15.19
N ASP A 283 -1.52 -12.14 15.28
CA ASP A 283 -2.17 -11.54 14.11
C ASP A 283 -1.34 -10.41 13.51
N GLU A 284 -0.66 -9.62 14.34
CA GLU A 284 0.23 -8.55 13.90
C GLU A 284 1.48 -9.12 13.22
N ILE A 285 2.14 -10.10 13.84
CA ILE A 285 3.30 -10.78 13.27
C ILE A 285 2.92 -11.44 11.93
N ARG A 286 1.78 -12.11 11.87
CA ARG A 286 1.28 -12.75 10.64
C ARG A 286 1.04 -11.71 9.54
N THR A 287 0.56 -10.51 9.90
CA THR A 287 0.36 -9.41 8.96
C THR A 287 1.69 -8.85 8.46
N THR A 288 2.66 -8.65 9.35
CA THR A 288 4.02 -8.20 8.99
C THR A 288 4.70 -9.18 8.04
N LEU A 289 4.76 -10.44 8.42
CA LEU A 289 5.35 -11.51 7.59
C LEU A 289 4.59 -11.71 6.27
N GLY A 290 3.26 -11.54 6.27
CA GLY A 290 2.44 -11.55 5.06
C GLY A 290 2.80 -10.41 4.10
N THR A 291 3.05 -9.22 4.64
CA THR A 291 3.53 -8.06 3.84
C THR A 291 4.92 -8.32 3.26
N GLU A 292 5.83 -8.87 4.06
CA GLU A 292 7.15 -9.29 3.58
C GLU A 292 7.06 -10.37 2.50
N TYR A 293 6.15 -11.34 2.68
CA TYR A 293 5.89 -12.36 1.66
C TYR A 293 5.48 -11.71 0.32
N ILE A 294 4.57 -10.74 0.33
CA ILE A 294 4.14 -10.02 -0.89
C ILE A 294 5.33 -9.28 -1.52
N ASN A 295 6.11 -8.57 -0.72
CA ASN A 295 7.25 -7.79 -1.19
C ASN A 295 8.38 -8.67 -1.79
N ASN A 296 8.58 -9.87 -1.24
CA ASN A 296 9.60 -10.80 -1.69
C ASN A 296 9.15 -11.74 -2.82
N ASN A 297 7.85 -11.80 -3.12
CA ASN A 297 7.30 -12.66 -4.16
C ASN A 297 6.49 -11.84 -5.17
N SER A 298 7.12 -11.41 -6.22
CA SER A 298 6.53 -10.57 -7.27
C SER A 298 5.27 -11.17 -7.90
N ASP A 299 5.11 -12.48 -7.87
CA ASP A 299 3.95 -13.22 -8.39
C ASP A 299 2.84 -13.49 -7.36
N ALA A 300 3.01 -13.01 -6.10
CA ALA A 300 2.06 -13.24 -5.01
C ALA A 300 0.61 -12.84 -5.39
N GLY A 301 0.44 -11.66 -5.99
CA GLY A 301 -0.88 -11.19 -6.43
C GLY A 301 -1.53 -12.07 -7.50
N ILE A 302 -0.74 -12.56 -8.47
CA ILE A 302 -1.24 -13.48 -9.50
C ILE A 302 -1.65 -14.82 -8.87
N ASN A 303 -0.81 -15.33 -7.98
CA ASN A 303 -1.03 -16.61 -7.30
C ASN A 303 -2.27 -16.55 -6.40
N ALA A 304 -2.45 -15.47 -5.65
CA ALA A 304 -3.60 -15.24 -4.78
C ALA A 304 -4.93 -15.27 -5.57
N LEU A 305 -5.05 -14.42 -6.61
CA LEU A 305 -6.27 -14.34 -7.39
C LEU A 305 -6.55 -15.64 -8.16
N GLN A 306 -5.51 -16.34 -8.64
CA GLN A 306 -5.67 -17.66 -9.23
C GLN A 306 -6.08 -18.73 -8.22
N HIS A 307 -5.61 -18.61 -6.96
CA HIS A 307 -5.98 -19.51 -5.87
C HIS A 307 -7.49 -19.44 -5.64
N TYR A 308 -8.05 -18.28 -5.37
CA TYR A 308 -9.49 -18.12 -5.11
C TYR A 308 -10.35 -18.48 -6.32
N ARG A 309 -9.98 -18.08 -7.54
CA ARG A 309 -10.71 -18.50 -8.76
C ARG A 309 -10.77 -20.02 -8.91
N ARG A 310 -9.71 -20.76 -8.54
CA ARG A 310 -9.67 -22.23 -8.57
C ARG A 310 -10.49 -22.86 -7.45
N GLU A 311 -10.44 -22.31 -6.24
CA GLU A 311 -11.24 -22.81 -5.12
C GLU A 311 -12.75 -22.72 -5.40
N TYR A 312 -13.16 -21.65 -6.06
CA TYR A 312 -14.56 -21.50 -6.53
C TYR A 312 -14.86 -22.25 -7.83
N GLY A 313 -13.94 -23.08 -8.31
CA GLY A 313 -14.15 -23.95 -9.46
C GLY A 313 -14.36 -23.21 -10.77
N MET A 314 -13.68 -22.05 -10.97
CA MET A 314 -13.79 -21.27 -12.19
C MET A 314 -13.44 -22.10 -13.43
N GLU A 315 -14.39 -22.21 -14.37
CA GLU A 315 -14.21 -22.82 -15.69
C GLU A 315 -14.69 -21.87 -16.79
N ILE A 316 -13.81 -21.44 -17.67
CA ILE A 316 -14.17 -20.61 -18.82
C ILE A 316 -14.67 -21.51 -19.95
N GLN A 317 -15.98 -21.42 -20.29
CA GLN A 317 -16.64 -22.26 -21.26
C GLN A 317 -16.42 -21.79 -22.71
N ASP A 318 -16.03 -20.53 -22.94
CA ASP A 318 -15.69 -20.00 -24.26
C ASP A 318 -14.22 -20.28 -24.58
N ASP A 319 -13.97 -21.12 -25.60
CA ASP A 319 -12.63 -21.58 -25.96
C ASP A 319 -11.66 -20.44 -26.29
N GLU A 320 -12.17 -19.36 -26.92
CA GLU A 320 -11.35 -18.22 -27.32
C GLU A 320 -10.93 -17.38 -26.11
N ILE A 321 -11.88 -17.05 -25.23
CA ILE A 321 -11.59 -16.35 -23.98
C ILE A 321 -10.70 -17.19 -23.08
N ASN A 322 -10.91 -18.50 -23.00
CA ASN A 322 -10.07 -19.40 -22.20
C ASN A 322 -8.61 -19.39 -22.69
N LYS A 323 -8.40 -19.36 -24.01
CA LYS A 323 -7.07 -19.23 -24.59
C LYS A 323 -6.46 -17.84 -24.28
N GLN A 324 -7.25 -16.78 -24.41
CA GLN A 324 -6.82 -15.42 -24.08
C GLN A 324 -6.43 -15.32 -22.59
N TYR A 325 -7.22 -15.88 -21.70
CA TYR A 325 -6.94 -15.93 -20.26
C TYR A 325 -5.62 -16.66 -19.96
N SER A 326 -5.44 -17.84 -20.54
CA SER A 326 -4.19 -18.61 -20.36
C SER A 326 -2.96 -17.83 -20.84
N THR A 327 -3.08 -17.15 -21.99
CA THR A 327 -2.00 -16.32 -22.56
C THR A 327 -1.76 -15.09 -21.69
N TYR A 328 -2.80 -14.46 -21.17
CA TYR A 328 -2.71 -13.31 -20.28
C TYR A 328 -1.92 -13.64 -18.99
N ILE A 329 -2.29 -14.71 -18.31
CA ILE A 329 -1.57 -15.16 -17.09
C ILE A 329 -0.12 -15.49 -17.42
N GLN A 330 0.15 -16.20 -18.51
CA GLN A 330 1.52 -16.52 -18.93
C GLN A 330 2.34 -15.25 -19.21
N ASN A 331 1.77 -14.25 -19.85
CA ASN A 331 2.45 -13.00 -20.15
C ASN A 331 2.75 -12.20 -18.87
N LEU A 332 1.81 -12.16 -17.90
CA LEU A 332 2.06 -11.53 -16.61
C LEU A 332 3.26 -12.16 -15.90
N LEU A 333 3.30 -13.49 -15.81
CA LEU A 333 4.41 -14.20 -15.17
C LEU A 333 5.75 -13.98 -15.90
N LEU A 334 5.74 -13.94 -17.23
CA LEU A 334 6.94 -13.65 -18.02
C LEU A 334 7.43 -12.21 -17.84
N GLN A 335 6.51 -11.26 -17.70
CA GLN A 335 6.86 -9.87 -17.45
C GLN A 335 7.56 -9.73 -16.08
N LEU A 336 7.01 -10.31 -15.02
CA LEU A 336 7.63 -10.30 -13.69
C LEU A 336 9.04 -10.90 -13.70
N GLN A 337 9.23 -12.06 -14.34
CA GLN A 337 10.57 -12.69 -14.49
C GLN A 337 11.57 -11.80 -15.25
N SER A 338 11.10 -10.99 -16.21
CA SER A 338 11.96 -10.07 -16.94
C SER A 338 12.36 -8.85 -16.11
N GLU A 339 11.48 -8.37 -15.24
CA GLU A 339 11.73 -7.27 -14.32
C GLU A 339 12.73 -7.68 -13.23
N GLU A 340 12.56 -8.85 -12.63
CA GLU A 340 13.52 -9.42 -11.66
C GLU A 340 14.92 -9.60 -12.26
N SER A 341 15.00 -10.08 -13.49
CA SER A 341 16.30 -10.28 -14.16
C SER A 341 17.04 -8.97 -14.48
N ASN A 342 16.32 -7.86 -14.64
CA ASN A 342 16.89 -6.54 -14.90
C ASN A 342 17.34 -5.84 -13.59
N SER A 343 16.59 -6.02 -12.49
CA SER A 343 16.93 -5.44 -11.18
C SER A 343 18.18 -6.06 -10.54
N THR A 344 18.52 -7.30 -10.90
CA THR A 344 19.75 -7.99 -10.41
C THR A 344 21.02 -7.63 -11.18
N THR A 345 20.93 -6.80 -12.23
CA THR A 345 22.07 -6.43 -13.09
C THR A 345 22.54 -4.97 -12.93
N GLU A 346 21.90 -4.19 -12.07
CA GLU A 346 22.34 -2.86 -11.62
C GLU A 346 22.97 -2.92 -10.22
#